data_87c15c8cf3fb8dc21eb5a85c97b06322
#
_entry.id   87c15c8cf3fb8dc21eb5a85c97b06322
#
_cell.length_a   1.000
_cell.length_b   1.000
_cell.length_c   1.000
_cell.angle_alpha   90.00
_cell.angle_beta   90.00
_cell.angle_gamma   90.00
#
_symmetry.space_group_name_H-M   'P 1'
#
loop_
_entity.id
_entity.type
_entity.pdbx_description
1 polymer ?
#
loop_
_entity_poly.entity_id
_entity_poly.type
_entity_poly.pdbx_seq_one_letter_code
_entity_poly.pdbx_strand_id
1 'polypeptide(L)'
;MVHTSPLDQAGTGDAGGMNIYVVESALKMAASGVDVDIYTRSTDSYLPKIEEIAPGVTVRHVEAGPFKGLSKEELPSQIGALTHGVMEIFNSLPSNYYQILHSHYWISGQLGWMLSERTAIPLVHTMHTMARVKNLNMAEGENPEPAIRAIGEEQIVKNAAALVANTDAEAASLVSLYDASQDNVF
;
A
#
# COMPACT_ATOMS: atom_id res chain seq x y z
N MET A 1 4.08 1.17 -0.46
CA MET A 1 3.96 0.71 0.95
C MET A 1 4.45 1.81 1.87
N VAL A 2 3.62 2.34 2.82
CA VAL A 2 3.98 3.59 3.53
C VAL A 2 4.18 3.47 5.05
N HIS A 3 3.69 2.40 5.70
CA HIS A 3 3.79 2.24 7.15
C HIS A 3 5.05 1.50 7.62
N THR A 4 5.78 0.87 6.71
CA THR A 4 7.07 0.22 6.94
C THR A 4 7.88 0.21 5.65
N SER A 5 9.20 0.22 5.73
CA SER A 5 10.04 0.10 4.54
C SER A 5 10.00 -1.34 4.01
N PRO A 6 9.95 -1.55 2.69
CA PRO A 6 10.10 -2.90 2.12
C PRO A 6 11.46 -3.54 2.46
N LEU A 7 12.45 -2.73 2.81
CA LEU A 7 13.82 -3.16 3.14
C LEU A 7 14.01 -3.47 4.63
N ASP A 8 13.02 -3.17 5.48
CA ASP A 8 13.10 -3.49 6.89
C ASP A 8 13.10 -5.01 7.10
N GLN A 9 13.94 -5.48 8.02
CA GLN A 9 14.01 -6.89 8.36
C GLN A 9 12.66 -7.36 8.95
N ALA A 10 12.09 -8.40 8.39
CA ALA A 10 10.88 -9.01 8.90
C ALA A 10 11.05 -9.43 10.38
N GLY A 11 10.05 -9.09 11.21
CA GLY A 11 10.09 -9.31 12.66
C GLY A 11 10.65 -8.13 13.47
N THR A 12 11.02 -7.02 12.82
CA THR A 12 11.43 -5.78 13.50
C THR A 12 10.36 -4.71 13.35
N GLY A 13 9.92 -4.09 14.44
CA GLY A 13 8.86 -3.08 14.41
C GLY A 13 7.59 -3.61 13.76
N ASP A 14 7.07 -2.86 12.78
CA ASP A 14 5.89 -3.23 11.97
C ASP A 14 6.23 -4.08 10.72
N ALA A 15 7.52 -4.39 10.50
CA ALA A 15 7.95 -5.19 9.37
C ALA A 15 7.62 -6.68 9.57
N GLY A 16 6.93 -7.27 8.62
CA GLY A 16 6.43 -8.64 8.72
C GLY A 16 6.23 -9.31 7.36
N GLY A 17 5.30 -10.25 7.30
CA GLY A 17 4.99 -11.02 6.09
C GLY A 17 4.64 -10.15 4.88
N MET A 18 4.04 -8.97 5.10
CA MET A 18 3.72 -8.06 4.00
C MET A 18 4.98 -7.48 3.33
N ASN A 19 6.05 -7.18 4.09
CA ASN A 19 7.31 -6.71 3.52
C ASN A 19 7.90 -7.75 2.57
N ILE A 20 7.94 -9.01 3.02
CA ILE A 20 8.38 -10.15 2.21
C ILE A 20 7.50 -10.28 0.97
N TYR A 21 6.18 -10.26 1.14
CA TYR A 21 5.23 -10.37 0.03
C TYR A 21 5.48 -9.30 -1.05
N VAL A 22 5.63 -8.04 -0.65
CA VAL A 22 5.84 -6.93 -1.59
C VAL A 22 7.14 -7.08 -2.37
N VAL A 23 8.24 -7.39 -1.67
CA VAL A 23 9.55 -7.56 -2.32
C VAL A 23 9.55 -8.79 -3.24
N GLU A 24 9.07 -9.94 -2.78
CA GLU A 24 9.03 -11.17 -3.58
C GLU A 24 8.12 -11.02 -4.81
N SER A 25 6.97 -10.35 -4.65
CA SER A 25 6.07 -10.06 -5.77
C SER A 25 6.74 -9.14 -6.80
N ALA A 26 7.44 -8.10 -6.34
CA ALA A 26 8.18 -7.19 -7.23
C ALA A 26 9.28 -7.92 -8.00
N LEU A 27 10.06 -8.76 -7.32
CA LEU A 27 11.10 -9.58 -7.96
C LEU A 27 10.52 -10.55 -9.00
N LYS A 28 9.36 -11.16 -8.71
CA LYS A 28 8.68 -12.05 -9.67
C LYS A 28 8.14 -11.29 -10.88
N MET A 29 7.57 -10.10 -10.68
CA MET A 29 7.12 -9.25 -11.76
C MET A 29 8.30 -8.81 -12.64
N ALA A 30 9.42 -8.41 -12.05
CA ALA A 30 10.64 -8.04 -12.77
C ALA A 30 11.21 -9.21 -13.59
N ALA A 31 11.23 -10.41 -13.02
CA ALA A 31 11.64 -11.62 -13.73
C ALA A 31 10.72 -11.96 -14.93
N SER A 32 9.50 -11.39 -14.95
CA SER A 32 8.54 -11.52 -16.05
C SER A 32 8.57 -10.31 -17.02
N GLY A 33 9.54 -9.41 -16.86
CA GLY A 33 9.74 -8.26 -17.75
C GLY A 33 8.92 -7.02 -17.38
N VAL A 34 8.46 -6.91 -16.13
CA VAL A 34 7.73 -5.73 -15.62
C VAL A 34 8.66 -4.95 -14.70
N ASP A 35 8.99 -3.71 -15.05
CA ASP A 35 9.73 -2.82 -14.15
C ASP A 35 8.85 -2.37 -12.98
N VAL A 36 9.40 -2.40 -11.76
CA VAL A 36 8.66 -2.10 -10.53
C VAL A 36 9.37 -1.04 -9.70
N ASP A 37 8.67 0.05 -9.44
CA ASP A 37 9.08 1.06 -8.47
C ASP A 37 8.26 0.90 -7.17
N ILE A 38 8.92 0.60 -6.06
CA ILE A 38 8.28 0.50 -4.74
C ILE A 38 8.40 1.84 -4.03
N TYR A 39 7.29 2.54 -3.87
CA TYR A 39 7.23 3.79 -3.11
C TYR A 39 7.04 3.52 -1.63
N THR A 40 7.90 4.12 -0.80
CA THR A 40 7.81 4.07 0.66
C THR A 40 8.14 5.42 1.27
N ARG A 41 7.70 5.65 2.52
CA ARG A 41 8.06 6.86 3.25
C ARG A 41 9.52 6.79 3.70
N SER A 42 10.26 7.88 3.53
CA SER A 42 11.59 8.01 4.11
C SER A 42 11.50 8.12 5.64
N THR A 43 12.20 7.25 6.35
CA THR A 43 12.25 7.20 7.82
C THR A 43 13.55 7.72 8.40
N ASP A 44 14.51 8.07 7.54
CA ASP A 44 15.79 8.66 7.93
C ASP A 44 16.30 9.58 6.82
N SER A 45 16.95 10.67 7.20
CA SER A 45 17.55 11.65 6.27
C SER A 45 18.73 11.10 5.47
N TYR A 46 19.32 9.99 5.92
CA TYR A 46 20.45 9.34 5.24
C TYR A 46 20.02 8.29 4.20
N LEU A 47 18.73 7.94 4.15
CA LEU A 47 18.24 7.00 3.15
C LEU A 47 18.39 7.59 1.75
N PRO A 48 18.89 6.81 0.77
CA PRO A 48 18.95 7.26 -0.62
C PRO A 48 17.53 7.51 -1.14
N LYS A 49 17.35 8.54 -1.96
CA LYS A 49 16.05 8.80 -2.60
C LYS A 49 15.60 7.65 -3.50
N ILE A 50 16.56 6.97 -4.11
CA ILE A 50 16.34 5.87 -5.05
C ILE A 50 17.36 4.78 -4.74
N GLU A 51 16.89 3.55 -4.62
CA GLU A 51 17.72 2.36 -4.36
C GLU A 51 17.26 1.21 -5.27
N GLU A 52 18.12 0.78 -6.18
CA GLU A 52 17.87 -0.43 -6.99
C GLU A 52 18.23 -1.65 -6.15
N ILE A 53 17.25 -2.52 -5.89
CA ILE A 53 17.42 -3.73 -5.08
C ILE A 53 17.61 -4.99 -5.93
N ALA A 54 17.21 -4.94 -7.20
CA ALA A 54 17.44 -5.96 -8.20
C ALA A 54 17.21 -5.34 -9.59
N PRO A 55 17.70 -5.96 -10.69
CA PRO A 55 17.39 -5.51 -12.04
C PRO A 55 15.86 -5.38 -12.25
N GLY A 56 15.42 -4.19 -12.59
CA GLY A 56 14.00 -3.87 -12.78
C GLY A 56 13.19 -3.67 -11.49
N VAL A 57 13.83 -3.64 -10.30
CA VAL A 57 13.14 -3.34 -9.03
C VAL A 57 13.83 -2.21 -8.29
N THR A 58 13.14 -1.10 -8.11
CA THR A 58 13.66 0.11 -7.46
C THR A 58 12.79 0.48 -6.26
N VAL A 59 13.43 0.87 -5.15
CA VAL A 59 12.77 1.49 -4.00
C VAL A 59 12.95 3.00 -4.07
N ARG A 60 11.85 3.74 -3.96
CA ARG A 60 11.81 5.21 -3.91
C ARG A 60 11.37 5.67 -2.54
N HIS A 61 12.28 6.35 -1.83
CA HIS A 61 11.99 6.93 -0.51
C HIS A 61 11.42 8.34 -0.67
N VAL A 62 10.19 8.55 -0.20
CA VAL A 62 9.45 9.82 -0.27
C VAL A 62 9.47 10.48 1.09
N GLU A 63 9.94 11.72 1.15
CA GLU A 63 9.90 12.51 2.37
C GLU A 63 8.47 12.99 2.65
N ALA A 64 7.93 12.63 3.82
CA ALA A 64 6.61 13.08 4.26
C ALA A 64 6.52 13.06 5.78
N GLY A 65 6.37 14.24 6.37
CA GLY A 65 6.40 14.42 7.81
C GLY A 65 7.78 14.19 8.44
N PRO A 66 7.87 14.06 9.76
CA PRO A 66 9.12 13.81 10.45
C PRO A 66 9.69 12.43 10.10
N PHE A 67 11.00 12.32 9.99
CA PHE A 67 11.65 11.03 9.70
C PHE A 67 11.37 9.99 10.78
N LYS A 68 11.43 10.38 12.06
CA LYS A 68 11.28 9.50 13.24
C LYS A 68 10.11 9.94 14.12
N GLY A 69 9.61 9.02 14.95
CA GLY A 69 8.63 9.33 15.99
C GLY A 69 7.16 9.33 15.54
N LEU A 70 6.85 9.02 14.28
CA LEU A 70 5.48 8.81 13.85
C LEU A 70 5.03 7.39 14.21
N SER A 71 3.94 7.31 14.96
CA SER A 71 3.23 6.05 15.18
C SER A 71 2.42 5.67 13.95
N LYS A 72 2.01 4.41 13.89
CA LYS A 72 1.17 3.88 12.80
C LYS A 72 -0.19 4.59 12.71
N GLU A 73 -0.72 4.99 13.85
CA GLU A 73 -1.99 5.72 13.99
C GLU A 73 -1.90 7.16 13.47
N GLU A 74 -0.70 7.73 13.46
CA GLU A 74 -0.45 9.10 12.96
C GLU A 74 -0.15 9.14 11.45
N LEU A 75 0.24 8.00 10.85
CA LEU A 75 0.57 7.91 9.42
C LEU A 75 -0.54 8.40 8.48
N PRO A 76 -1.85 8.19 8.76
CA PRO A 76 -2.90 8.72 7.89
C PRO A 76 -2.84 10.23 7.71
N SER A 77 -2.35 10.99 8.70
CA SER A 77 -2.17 12.44 8.60
C SER A 77 -1.11 12.84 7.56
N GLN A 78 -0.23 11.92 7.17
CA GLN A 78 0.85 12.16 6.20
C GLN A 78 0.48 11.80 4.75
N ILE A 79 -0.72 11.26 4.51
CA ILE A 79 -1.14 10.83 3.16
C ILE A 79 -1.09 11.99 2.17
N GLY A 80 -1.51 13.19 2.58
CA GLY A 80 -1.45 14.38 1.73
C GLY A 80 -0.01 14.74 1.31
N ALA A 81 0.93 14.75 2.25
CA ALA A 81 2.33 15.03 1.99
C ALA A 81 2.97 13.93 1.11
N LEU A 82 2.65 12.66 1.38
CA LEU A 82 3.08 11.54 0.55
C LEU A 82 2.54 11.64 -0.88
N THR A 83 1.25 11.97 -1.03
CA THR A 83 0.65 12.16 -2.36
C THR A 83 1.37 13.26 -3.12
N HIS A 84 1.67 14.38 -2.47
CA HIS A 84 2.41 15.48 -3.09
C HIS A 84 3.80 15.02 -3.54
N GLY A 85 4.58 14.41 -2.65
CA GLY A 85 5.94 13.96 -2.98
C GLY A 85 5.97 12.90 -4.09
N VAL A 86 5.02 11.97 -4.13
CA VAL A 86 4.91 11.00 -5.23
C VAL A 86 4.53 11.70 -6.53
N MET A 87 3.60 12.66 -6.51
CA MET A 87 3.20 13.41 -7.70
C MET A 87 4.35 14.27 -8.27
N GLU A 88 5.22 14.84 -7.42
CA GLU A 88 6.43 15.52 -7.91
C GLU A 88 7.34 14.57 -8.69
N ILE A 89 7.51 13.33 -8.20
CA ILE A 89 8.29 12.31 -8.92
C ILE A 89 7.58 11.95 -10.24
N PHE A 90 6.26 11.68 -10.22
CA PHE A 90 5.50 11.35 -11.42
C PHE A 90 5.61 12.45 -12.49
N ASN A 91 5.51 13.72 -12.09
CA ASN A 91 5.62 14.87 -12.99
C ASN A 91 7.03 15.04 -13.58
N SER A 92 8.06 14.45 -12.96
CA SER A 92 9.44 14.45 -13.47
C SER A 92 9.73 13.31 -14.46
N LEU A 93 8.82 12.36 -14.58
CA LEU A 93 8.95 11.19 -15.46
C LEU A 93 8.18 11.41 -16.77
N PRO A 94 8.51 10.66 -17.84
CA PRO A 94 7.73 10.69 -19.07
C PRO A 94 6.24 10.37 -18.83
N SER A 95 5.37 10.99 -19.63
CA SER A 95 3.95 10.62 -19.64
C SER A 95 3.81 9.12 -19.95
N ASN A 96 2.89 8.45 -19.25
CA ASN A 96 2.69 6.99 -19.35
C ASN A 96 3.86 6.13 -18.86
N TYR A 97 4.73 6.67 -18.01
CA TYR A 97 5.81 5.89 -17.39
C TYR A 97 5.25 4.75 -16.54
N TYR A 98 4.21 5.03 -15.74
CA TYR A 98 3.48 4.01 -14.98
C TYR A 98 2.17 3.65 -15.67
N GLN A 99 1.87 2.34 -15.75
CA GLN A 99 0.64 1.81 -16.30
C GLN A 99 -0.33 1.31 -15.23
N ILE A 100 0.19 0.93 -14.05
CA ILE A 100 -0.59 0.38 -12.94
C ILE A 100 -0.04 0.94 -11.63
N LEU A 101 -0.93 1.25 -10.70
CA LEU A 101 -0.64 1.46 -9.28
C LEU A 101 -1.05 0.21 -8.52
N HIS A 102 -0.13 -0.38 -7.74
CA HIS A 102 -0.47 -1.49 -6.84
C HIS A 102 -0.20 -1.08 -5.41
N SER A 103 -1.23 -0.99 -4.60
CA SER A 103 -1.13 -0.59 -3.19
C SER A 103 -1.36 -1.77 -2.25
N HIS A 104 -0.64 -1.76 -1.12
CA HIS A 104 -0.67 -2.80 -0.10
C HIS A 104 -1.02 -2.20 1.24
N TYR A 105 -2.06 -2.71 1.91
CA TYR A 105 -2.59 -2.22 3.16
C TYR A 105 -3.33 -0.87 3.02
N TRP A 106 -4.30 -0.61 3.90
CA TRP A 106 -5.28 0.47 3.76
C TRP A 106 -4.67 1.89 3.66
N ILE A 107 -3.58 2.20 4.41
CA ILE A 107 -2.94 3.52 4.33
C ILE A 107 -2.36 3.76 2.93
N SER A 108 -1.68 2.75 2.37
CA SER A 108 -1.18 2.81 1.00
C SER A 108 -2.30 2.78 -0.03
N GLY A 109 -3.43 2.14 0.30
CA GLY A 109 -4.63 2.15 -0.53
C GLY A 109 -5.22 3.54 -0.67
N GLN A 110 -5.29 4.31 0.42
CA GLN A 110 -5.73 5.70 0.40
C GLN A 110 -4.81 6.58 -0.47
N LEU A 111 -3.49 6.42 -0.32
CA LEU A 111 -2.51 7.09 -1.19
C LEU A 111 -2.72 6.68 -2.65
N GLY A 112 -2.83 5.38 -2.93
CA GLY A 112 -3.03 4.84 -4.29
C GLY A 112 -4.29 5.38 -4.95
N TRP A 113 -5.40 5.45 -4.21
CA TRP A 113 -6.64 6.06 -4.71
C TRP A 113 -6.44 7.53 -5.07
N MET A 114 -5.84 8.34 -4.19
CA MET A 114 -5.58 9.76 -4.48
C MET A 114 -4.67 9.96 -5.69
N LEU A 115 -3.71 9.08 -5.91
CA LEU A 115 -2.85 9.10 -7.09
C LEU A 115 -3.62 8.69 -8.35
N SER A 116 -4.41 7.61 -8.29
CA SER A 116 -5.24 7.13 -9.40
C SER A 116 -6.21 8.21 -9.89
N GLU A 117 -6.89 8.93 -8.99
CA GLU A 117 -7.78 10.05 -9.36
C GLU A 117 -7.05 11.18 -10.09
N ARG A 118 -5.78 11.46 -9.73
CA ARG A 118 -5.00 12.55 -10.33
C ARG A 118 -4.34 12.19 -11.65
N THR A 119 -4.04 10.92 -11.84
CA THR A 119 -3.24 10.43 -12.98
C THR A 119 -4.02 9.61 -13.98
N ALA A 120 -5.23 9.19 -13.62
CA ALA A 120 -6.04 8.20 -14.34
C ALA A 120 -5.36 6.82 -14.50
N ILE A 121 -4.29 6.54 -13.74
CA ILE A 121 -3.65 5.22 -13.72
C ILE A 121 -4.51 4.30 -12.86
N PRO A 122 -4.88 3.09 -13.35
CA PRO A 122 -5.74 2.17 -12.61
C PRO A 122 -5.05 1.69 -11.32
N LEU A 123 -5.84 1.62 -10.24
CA LEU A 123 -5.40 1.13 -8.94
C LEU A 123 -5.76 -0.35 -8.78
N VAL A 124 -4.76 -1.17 -8.51
CA VAL A 124 -4.88 -2.52 -7.96
C VAL A 124 -4.61 -2.45 -6.46
N HIS A 125 -5.36 -3.17 -5.64
CA HIS A 125 -5.17 -3.15 -4.19
C HIS A 125 -5.18 -4.54 -3.56
N THR A 126 -4.26 -4.76 -2.62
CA THR A 126 -4.21 -5.94 -1.73
C THR A 126 -4.36 -5.49 -0.28
N MET A 127 -5.39 -6.01 0.40
CA MET A 127 -5.70 -5.59 1.78
C MET A 127 -4.67 -6.08 2.80
N HIS A 128 -4.21 -7.31 2.69
CA HIS A 128 -3.41 -8.07 3.67
C HIS A 128 -4.13 -8.34 4.99
N THR A 129 -4.83 -7.37 5.53
CA THR A 129 -5.70 -7.48 6.70
C THR A 129 -6.84 -6.48 6.59
N MET A 130 -8.01 -6.82 7.11
CA MET A 130 -9.21 -5.99 7.03
C MET A 130 -9.77 -5.71 8.42
N ALA A 131 -10.14 -4.44 8.68
CA ALA A 131 -10.67 -4.00 9.97
C ALA A 131 -11.93 -4.76 10.38
N ARG A 132 -12.88 -4.93 9.46
CA ARG A 132 -14.14 -5.64 9.75
C ARG A 132 -13.91 -7.11 10.07
N VAL A 133 -12.98 -7.77 9.38
CA VAL A 133 -12.61 -9.17 9.68
C VAL A 133 -11.97 -9.27 11.06
N LYS A 134 -11.05 -8.36 11.40
CA LYS A 134 -10.42 -8.32 12.74
C LYS A 134 -11.46 -8.07 13.83
N ASN A 135 -12.37 -7.12 13.63
CA ASN A 135 -13.41 -6.80 14.61
C ASN A 135 -14.40 -7.95 14.81
N LEU A 136 -14.70 -8.73 13.77
CA LEU A 136 -15.54 -9.93 13.90
C LEU A 136 -14.87 -11.07 14.66
N ASN A 137 -13.55 -11.16 14.61
CA ASN A 137 -12.75 -12.22 15.25
C ASN A 137 -12.02 -11.73 16.52
N MET A 138 -12.44 -10.60 17.06
CA MET A 138 -11.81 -9.95 18.21
C MET A 138 -11.97 -10.82 19.46
N ALA A 139 -10.88 -11.00 20.19
CA ALA A 139 -10.92 -11.68 21.49
C ALA A 139 -11.51 -10.80 22.59
N GLU A 140 -11.95 -11.43 23.67
CA GLU A 140 -12.48 -10.69 24.82
C GLU A 140 -11.40 -9.79 25.43
N GLY A 141 -11.72 -8.49 25.56
CA GLY A 141 -10.80 -7.47 26.09
C GLY A 141 -9.92 -6.77 25.05
N GLU A 142 -9.97 -7.15 23.78
CA GLU A 142 -9.31 -6.40 22.70
C GLU A 142 -10.12 -5.14 22.33
N ASN A 143 -9.42 -4.14 21.81
CA ASN A 143 -10.05 -2.95 21.26
C ASN A 143 -10.32 -3.13 19.76
N PRO A 144 -11.48 -2.66 19.26
CA PRO A 144 -11.76 -2.71 17.83
C PRO A 144 -10.81 -1.83 17.03
N GLU A 145 -10.59 -2.20 15.79
CA GLU A 145 -9.88 -1.36 14.82
C GLU A 145 -10.59 -0.01 14.69
N PRO A 146 -9.87 1.09 14.53
CA PRO A 146 -10.45 2.43 14.43
C PRO A 146 -11.46 2.53 13.27
N ALA A 147 -12.58 3.20 13.49
CA ALA A 147 -13.63 3.38 12.46
C ALA A 147 -13.09 4.01 11.18
N ILE A 148 -12.13 4.94 11.30
CA ILE A 148 -11.48 5.57 10.14
C ILE A 148 -10.81 4.56 9.22
N ARG A 149 -10.27 3.46 9.77
CA ARG A 149 -9.68 2.39 8.98
C ARG A 149 -10.74 1.67 8.15
N ALA A 150 -11.85 1.26 8.77
CA ALA A 150 -12.93 0.57 8.05
C ALA A 150 -13.53 1.46 6.93
N ILE A 151 -13.73 2.75 7.21
CA ILE A 151 -14.18 3.74 6.21
C ILE A 151 -13.17 3.85 5.07
N GLY A 152 -11.88 3.94 5.41
CA GLY A 152 -10.81 4.02 4.42
C GLY A 152 -10.72 2.77 3.52
N GLU A 153 -10.90 1.58 4.11
CA GLU A 153 -10.95 0.32 3.38
C GLU A 153 -12.15 0.27 2.41
N GLU A 154 -13.34 0.72 2.85
CA GLU A 154 -14.53 0.83 1.98
C GLU A 154 -14.30 1.77 0.79
N GLN A 155 -13.66 2.91 1.03
CA GLN A 155 -13.35 3.86 -0.03
C GLN A 155 -12.40 3.24 -1.06
N ILE A 156 -11.39 2.49 -0.62
CA ILE A 156 -10.46 1.80 -1.50
C ILE A 156 -11.20 0.76 -2.35
N VAL A 157 -12.03 -0.08 -1.73
CA VAL A 157 -12.81 -1.12 -2.43
C VAL A 157 -13.67 -0.50 -3.53
N LYS A 158 -14.31 0.63 -3.28
CA LYS A 158 -15.16 1.32 -4.25
C LYS A 158 -14.39 1.94 -5.43
N ASN A 159 -13.12 2.29 -5.23
CA ASN A 159 -12.36 3.07 -6.20
C ASN A 159 -11.20 2.28 -6.84
N ALA A 160 -10.87 1.09 -6.34
CA ALA A 160 -9.89 0.22 -6.97
C ALA A 160 -10.46 -0.42 -8.25
N ALA A 161 -9.66 -0.45 -9.31
CA ALA A 161 -9.99 -1.15 -10.55
C ALA A 161 -9.96 -2.68 -10.35
N ALA A 162 -9.10 -3.16 -9.44
CA ALA A 162 -9.02 -4.57 -9.07
C ALA A 162 -8.56 -4.74 -7.61
N LEU A 163 -9.04 -5.80 -6.99
CA LEU A 163 -8.70 -6.23 -5.64
C LEU A 163 -8.04 -7.60 -5.72
N VAL A 164 -6.86 -7.73 -5.12
CA VAL A 164 -6.15 -9.01 -5.06
C VAL A 164 -6.38 -9.62 -3.68
N ALA A 165 -7.00 -10.79 -3.65
CA ALA A 165 -7.19 -11.58 -2.44
C ALA A 165 -6.16 -12.71 -2.38
N ASN A 166 -5.51 -12.85 -1.21
CA ASN A 166 -4.48 -13.89 -1.04
C ASN A 166 -5.08 -15.28 -0.74
N THR A 167 -6.38 -15.32 -0.40
CA THR A 167 -7.13 -16.54 -0.07
C THR A 167 -8.59 -16.40 -0.47
N ASP A 168 -9.28 -17.53 -0.70
CA ASP A 168 -10.72 -17.56 -0.93
C ASP A 168 -11.52 -16.91 0.22
N ALA A 169 -11.05 -17.06 1.46
CA ALA A 169 -11.66 -16.44 2.64
C ALA A 169 -11.54 -14.91 2.61
N GLU A 170 -10.41 -14.38 2.15
CA GLU A 170 -10.22 -12.94 1.95
C GLU A 170 -11.14 -12.42 0.84
N ALA A 171 -11.23 -13.13 -0.28
CA ALA A 171 -12.14 -12.80 -1.38
C ALA A 171 -13.60 -12.78 -0.92
N ALA A 172 -14.04 -13.81 -0.19
CA ALA A 172 -15.39 -13.86 0.39
C ALA A 172 -15.65 -12.71 1.36
N SER A 173 -14.67 -12.31 2.16
CA SER A 173 -14.78 -11.19 3.09
C SER A 173 -14.86 -9.84 2.38
N LEU A 174 -14.12 -9.64 1.29
CA LEU A 174 -14.21 -8.43 0.46
C LEU A 174 -15.63 -8.26 -0.10
N VAL A 175 -16.23 -9.32 -0.61
CA VAL A 175 -17.60 -9.30 -1.15
C VAL A 175 -18.62 -9.09 -0.03
N SER A 176 -18.56 -9.89 1.06
CA SER A 176 -19.62 -9.91 2.07
C SER A 176 -19.57 -8.76 3.06
N LEU A 177 -18.38 -8.22 3.36
CA LEU A 177 -18.20 -7.19 4.38
C LEU A 177 -17.95 -5.78 3.78
N TYR A 178 -17.48 -5.69 2.54
CA TYR A 178 -17.11 -4.42 1.91
C TYR A 178 -17.86 -4.15 0.59
N ASP A 179 -18.85 -4.97 0.23
CA ASP A 179 -19.64 -4.85 -1.01
C ASP A 179 -18.76 -4.82 -2.29
N ALA A 180 -17.62 -5.51 -2.27
CA ALA A 180 -16.80 -5.64 -3.48
C ALA A 180 -17.56 -6.41 -4.57
N SER A 181 -17.47 -5.94 -5.82
CA SER A 181 -17.96 -6.73 -6.95
C SER A 181 -17.08 -7.98 -7.11
N GLN A 182 -17.72 -9.15 -7.27
CA GLN A 182 -16.99 -10.40 -7.55
C GLN A 182 -16.13 -10.31 -8.81
N ASP A 183 -16.56 -9.54 -9.81
CA ASP A 183 -15.84 -9.36 -11.07
C ASP A 183 -14.53 -8.57 -10.89
N ASN A 184 -14.37 -7.87 -9.77
CA ASN A 184 -13.16 -7.07 -9.47
C ASN A 184 -12.26 -7.73 -8.42
N VAL A 185 -12.61 -8.92 -7.91
CA VAL A 185 -11.79 -9.66 -6.91
C VAL A 185 -11.12 -10.85 -7.58
N PHE A 186 -9.78 -10.91 -7.47
CA PHE A 186 -8.90 -11.88 -8.11
C PHE A 186 -8.01 -12.61 -7.12
#